data_5a4a0bec657ee0c18eef8e5de7bb1ad7
#
_entry.id   5a4a0bec657ee0c18eef8e5de7bb1ad7
#
_cell.length_a   1.000
_cell.length_b   1.000
_cell.length_c   1.000
_cell.angle_alpha   90.00
_cell.angle_beta   90.00
_cell.angle_gamma   90.00
#
_symmetry.space_group_name_H-M   'P 1'
#
loop_
_entity.id
_entity.type
_entity.pdbx_description
1 polymer ?
#
loop_
_entity_poly.entity_id
_entity_poly.type
_entity_poly.pdbx_seq_one_letter_code
_entity_poly.pdbx_strand_id
1 'polypeptide(L)'
;MAEEAGASKKPKKYTGILLHPTSLPGPYGIGELGAGAYRFVDFLERSGLNTWQVLPLGHTGFGDSPYQPFSAFAGQPLIISLDHLKELHLLYDEDFRDMPAWNAEQINYGELIEFKTGLLKLAYSRFHDESLSDGIHDDPEMKQAYDNFCETSVWLEDYALFMAGKDYHQGLSLIHISEPTRHSL
;
A
#
# COMPACT_ATOMS: atom_id res chain seq x y z
N MET A 1 -49.86 23.08 23.27
CA MET A 1 -48.84 22.19 22.76
C MET A 1 -47.83 23.05 22.00
N ALA A 2 -46.72 23.36 22.64
CA ALA A 2 -45.66 24.16 22.03
C ALA A 2 -44.74 23.17 21.28
N GLU A 3 -44.62 23.36 19.97
CA GLU A 3 -43.68 22.66 19.08
C GLU A 3 -42.24 23.09 19.40
N GLU A 4 -41.44 22.17 19.93
CA GLU A 4 -40.02 22.40 20.12
C GLU A 4 -39.36 22.53 18.72
N ALA A 5 -39.02 23.77 18.38
CA ALA A 5 -38.25 24.10 17.19
C ALA A 5 -36.88 23.40 17.30
N GLY A 6 -36.68 22.40 16.45
CA GLY A 6 -35.44 21.64 16.36
C GLY A 6 -34.24 22.56 16.17
N ALA A 7 -33.32 22.55 17.14
CA ALA A 7 -32.07 23.29 17.08
C ALA A 7 -31.28 22.78 15.85
N SER A 8 -31.15 23.63 14.83
CA SER A 8 -30.31 23.38 13.64
C SER A 8 -28.88 23.12 14.11
N LYS A 9 -28.42 21.89 14.07
CA LYS A 9 -27.01 21.53 14.33
C LYS A 9 -26.16 22.27 13.31
N LYS A 10 -25.35 23.22 13.77
CA LYS A 10 -24.37 23.90 12.93
C LYS A 10 -23.51 22.85 12.23
N PRO A 11 -23.24 22.99 10.92
CA PRO A 11 -22.41 22.05 10.22
C PRO A 11 -21.04 21.94 10.89
N LYS A 12 -20.59 20.69 11.15
CA LYS A 12 -19.28 20.46 11.76
C LYS A 12 -18.20 20.88 10.76
N LYS A 13 -17.37 21.85 11.16
CA LYS A 13 -16.23 22.29 10.34
C LYS A 13 -15.10 21.28 10.45
N TYR A 14 -14.56 20.89 9.31
CA TYR A 14 -13.36 20.07 9.22
C TYR A 14 -12.21 20.95 8.77
N THR A 15 -11.08 20.82 9.46
CA THR A 15 -9.84 21.51 9.13
C THR A 15 -8.74 20.47 9.05
N GLY A 16 -8.01 20.43 7.96
CA GLY A 16 -7.03 19.37 7.75
C GLY A 16 -5.97 19.72 6.70
N ILE A 17 -5.13 18.73 6.43
CA ILE A 17 -4.07 18.81 5.43
C ILE A 17 -4.32 17.74 4.36
N LEU A 18 -4.16 18.13 3.10
CA LEU A 18 -4.08 17.20 1.97
C LEU A 18 -2.61 16.83 1.81
N LEU A 19 -2.27 15.56 2.02
CA LEU A 19 -0.93 15.02 1.81
C LEU A 19 -1.03 13.53 1.47
N HIS A 20 -0.49 13.13 0.32
CA HIS A 20 -0.43 11.70 0.01
C HIS A 20 0.63 11.01 0.89
N PRO A 21 0.38 9.78 1.41
CA PRO A 21 1.34 9.09 2.27
C PRO A 21 2.72 8.93 1.65
N THR A 22 2.81 8.76 0.33
CA THR A 22 4.09 8.67 -0.40
C THR A 22 4.98 9.92 -0.27
N SER A 23 4.39 11.06 0.09
CA SER A 23 5.13 12.32 0.29
C SER A 23 5.65 12.49 1.73
N LEU A 24 5.39 11.55 2.62
CA LEU A 24 5.97 11.54 3.94
C LEU A 24 7.47 11.22 3.87
N PRO A 25 8.29 11.82 4.74
CA PRO A 25 9.71 11.46 4.80
C PRO A 25 9.88 10.03 5.31
N GLY A 26 10.76 9.28 4.66
CA GLY A 26 11.07 7.90 5.02
C GLY A 26 12.45 7.47 4.51
N PRO A 27 13.05 6.42 5.08
CA PRO A 27 14.38 5.95 4.73
C PRO A 27 14.42 5.13 3.43
N TYR A 28 13.28 4.70 2.91
CA TYR A 28 13.19 3.72 1.82
C TYR A 28 12.75 4.33 0.48
N GLY A 29 13.09 5.60 0.23
CA GLY A 29 12.84 6.28 -1.05
C GLY A 29 11.41 6.73 -1.31
N ILE A 30 10.48 6.44 -0.41
CA ILE A 30 9.06 6.82 -0.46
C ILE A 30 8.49 6.90 0.95
N GLY A 31 7.43 7.69 1.13
CA GLY A 31 6.67 7.66 2.38
C GLY A 31 5.84 6.38 2.50
N GLU A 32 5.74 5.87 3.73
CA GLU A 32 5.08 4.61 4.08
C GLU A 32 4.02 4.82 5.15
N LEU A 33 3.07 3.86 5.29
CA LEU A 33 2.12 3.79 6.41
C LEU A 33 2.79 3.16 7.65
N GLY A 34 3.92 3.72 8.05
CA GLY A 34 4.72 3.33 9.21
C GLY A 34 4.91 4.50 10.18
N ALA A 35 6.03 4.51 10.89
CA ALA A 35 6.34 5.51 11.92
C ALA A 35 6.22 6.97 11.42
N GLY A 36 6.52 7.23 10.14
CA GLY A 36 6.33 8.56 9.52
C GLY A 36 4.87 9.00 9.48
N ALA A 37 3.96 8.09 9.13
CA ALA A 37 2.53 8.34 9.09
C ALA A 37 1.96 8.58 10.49
N TYR A 38 2.36 7.78 11.48
CA TYR A 38 1.95 7.99 12.88
C TYR A 38 2.40 9.35 13.39
N ARG A 39 3.67 9.73 13.18
CA ARG A 39 4.17 11.06 13.56
C ARG A 39 3.39 12.20 12.88
N PHE A 40 2.94 11.99 11.65
CA PHE A 40 2.12 12.97 10.95
C PHE A 40 0.72 13.10 11.57
N VAL A 41 0.09 12.00 11.96
CA VAL A 41 -1.20 12.01 12.70
C VAL A 41 -1.06 12.73 14.03
N ASP A 42 0.00 12.45 14.80
CA ASP A 42 0.30 13.14 16.06
C ASP A 42 0.51 14.65 15.85
N PHE A 43 1.15 15.03 14.74
CA PHE A 43 1.31 16.44 14.36
C PHE A 43 -0.05 17.10 14.08
N LEU A 44 -0.94 16.44 13.33
CA LEU A 44 -2.29 16.94 13.06
C LEU A 44 -3.06 17.17 14.37
N GLU A 45 -3.05 16.19 15.27
CA GLU A 45 -3.71 16.27 16.56
C GLU A 45 -3.18 17.45 17.39
N ARG A 46 -1.86 17.56 17.55
CA ARG A 46 -1.22 18.68 18.30
C ARG A 46 -1.48 20.04 17.66
N SER A 47 -1.72 20.08 16.36
CA SER A 47 -2.06 21.32 15.62
C SER A 47 -3.55 21.66 15.67
N GLY A 48 -4.38 20.85 16.35
CA GLY A 48 -5.84 21.03 16.40
C GLY A 48 -6.54 20.72 15.08
N LEU A 49 -5.87 20.01 14.16
CA LEU A 49 -6.42 19.56 12.88
C LEU A 49 -7.13 18.20 13.08
N ASN A 50 -8.24 18.00 12.39
CA ASN A 50 -9.07 16.82 12.57
C ASN A 50 -9.26 15.98 11.30
N THR A 51 -8.54 16.32 10.24
CA THR A 51 -8.69 15.66 8.94
C THR A 51 -7.34 15.53 8.24
N TRP A 52 -7.01 14.32 7.86
CA TRP A 52 -5.98 14.02 6.87
C TRP A 52 -6.66 13.63 5.57
N GLN A 53 -6.54 14.47 4.55
CA GLN A 53 -7.05 14.16 3.21
C GLN A 53 -5.93 13.51 2.40
N VAL A 54 -6.23 12.38 1.77
CA VAL A 54 -5.32 11.65 0.90
C VAL A 54 -5.88 11.58 -0.52
N LEU A 55 -5.02 11.34 -1.51
CA LEU A 55 -5.41 10.92 -2.84
C LEU A 55 -5.71 9.41 -2.82
N PRO A 56 -6.31 8.83 -3.89
CA PRO A 56 -6.54 7.39 -3.94
C PRO A 56 -5.29 6.58 -3.61
N LEU A 57 -5.43 5.57 -2.75
CA LEU A 57 -4.33 4.73 -2.24
C LEU A 57 -4.20 3.39 -3.00
N GLY A 58 -4.80 3.31 -4.19
CA GLY A 58 -4.76 2.08 -5.00
C GLY A 58 -3.41 1.84 -5.67
N HIS A 59 -3.19 0.60 -6.08
CA HIS A 59 -2.00 0.20 -6.84
C HIS A 59 -2.00 0.90 -8.21
N THR A 60 -1.04 1.81 -8.40
CA THR A 60 -0.94 2.65 -9.59
C THR A 60 -0.39 1.88 -10.80
N GLY A 61 -0.85 2.29 -11.98
CA GLY A 61 -0.37 1.77 -13.25
C GLY A 61 0.73 2.61 -13.88
N PHE A 62 0.73 2.64 -15.20
CA PHE A 62 1.65 3.45 -15.99
C PHE A 62 1.53 4.94 -15.64
N GLY A 63 2.68 5.58 -15.40
CA GLY A 63 2.77 7.00 -15.05
C GLY A 63 2.54 7.32 -13.58
N ASP A 64 2.47 6.31 -12.71
CA ASP A 64 2.41 6.42 -11.23
C ASP A 64 1.31 7.36 -10.71
N SER A 65 0.27 7.58 -11.52
CA SER A 65 -0.85 8.46 -11.17
C SER A 65 -1.78 7.78 -10.15
N PRO A 66 -2.04 8.38 -8.98
CA PRO A 66 -2.96 7.84 -8.00
C PRO A 66 -4.42 7.77 -8.49
N TYR A 67 -4.74 8.47 -9.58
CA TYR A 67 -6.08 8.48 -10.19
C TYR A 67 -6.29 7.37 -11.23
N GLN A 68 -5.28 6.55 -11.49
CA GLN A 68 -5.35 5.43 -12.44
C GLN A 68 -4.95 4.11 -11.77
N PRO A 69 -5.60 3.71 -10.65
CA PRO A 69 -5.31 2.45 -10.00
C PRO A 69 -5.84 1.28 -10.83
N PHE A 70 -5.17 0.13 -10.73
CA PHE A 70 -5.63 -1.11 -11.35
C PHE A 70 -6.88 -1.69 -10.67
N SER A 71 -7.13 -1.34 -9.42
CA SER A 71 -8.25 -1.82 -8.62
C SER A 71 -8.78 -0.71 -7.72
N ALA A 72 -10.08 -0.70 -7.49
CA ALA A 72 -10.72 0.17 -6.51
C ALA A 72 -10.56 -0.34 -5.06
N PHE A 73 -10.13 -1.59 -4.87
CA PHE A 73 -10.05 -2.26 -3.57
C PHE A 73 -8.61 -2.51 -3.11
N ALA A 74 -7.72 -2.87 -4.04
CA ALA A 74 -6.34 -3.19 -3.71
C ALA A 74 -5.53 -1.93 -3.38
N GLY A 75 -4.87 -1.93 -2.21
CA GLY A 75 -3.98 -0.86 -1.79
C GLY A 75 -2.67 -0.85 -2.58
N GLN A 76 -1.95 0.29 -2.53
CA GLN A 76 -0.63 0.47 -3.11
C GLN A 76 0.42 -0.29 -2.31
N PRO A 77 1.09 -1.31 -2.86
CA PRO A 77 2.12 -2.07 -2.13
C PRO A 77 3.30 -1.22 -1.67
N LEU A 78 3.63 -0.16 -2.42
CA LEU A 78 4.77 0.69 -2.12
C LEU A 78 4.64 1.49 -0.81
N ILE A 79 3.43 1.63 -0.24
CA ILE A 79 3.24 2.30 1.05
C ILE A 79 3.25 1.35 2.26
N ILE A 80 3.46 0.05 2.03
CA ILE A 80 3.67 -0.92 3.12
C ILE A 80 4.96 -0.55 3.86
N SER A 81 4.90 -0.51 5.20
CA SER A 81 6.05 -0.20 6.03
C SER A 81 7.04 -1.36 6.06
N LEU A 82 8.25 -1.14 5.57
CA LEU A 82 9.32 -2.13 5.65
C LEU A 82 9.84 -2.31 7.08
N ASP A 83 9.83 -1.24 7.91
CA ASP A 83 10.18 -1.37 9.33
C ASP A 83 9.20 -2.27 10.08
N HIS A 84 7.90 -2.18 9.77
CA HIS A 84 6.91 -3.06 10.38
C HIS A 84 7.10 -4.53 9.96
N LEU A 85 7.51 -4.77 8.70
CA LEU A 85 7.86 -6.13 8.28
C LEU A 85 9.12 -6.66 8.98
N LYS A 86 10.05 -5.79 9.38
CA LYS A 86 11.19 -6.16 10.23
C LYS A 86 10.75 -6.49 11.66
N GLU A 87 9.84 -5.71 12.24
CA GLU A 87 9.25 -5.99 13.55
C GLU A 87 8.52 -7.35 13.59
N LEU A 88 7.93 -7.75 12.47
CA LEU A 88 7.28 -9.04 12.29
C LEU A 88 8.26 -10.18 11.93
N HIS A 89 9.56 -9.94 11.92
CA HIS A 89 10.61 -10.89 11.51
C HIS A 89 10.45 -11.45 10.08
N LEU A 90 9.74 -10.72 9.22
CA LEU A 90 9.61 -11.05 7.79
C LEU A 90 10.72 -10.45 6.94
N LEU A 91 11.40 -9.41 7.45
CA LEU A 91 12.61 -8.83 6.87
C LEU A 91 13.67 -8.61 7.96
N TYR A 92 14.95 -8.66 7.56
CA TYR A 92 16.11 -8.45 8.42
C TYR A 92 17.04 -7.41 7.83
N ASP A 93 17.96 -6.85 8.62
CA ASP A 93 18.89 -5.80 8.19
C ASP A 93 19.77 -6.22 7.00
N GLU A 94 20.07 -7.51 6.89
CA GLU A 94 20.82 -8.05 5.75
C GLU A 94 20.10 -7.96 4.41
N ASP A 95 18.78 -7.92 4.40
CA ASP A 95 17.98 -7.80 3.17
C ASP A 95 18.11 -6.40 2.53
N PHE A 96 18.60 -5.44 3.30
CA PHE A 96 18.75 -4.05 2.87
C PHE A 96 20.18 -3.68 2.43
N ARG A 97 21.09 -4.66 2.29
CA ARG A 97 22.50 -4.40 1.93
C ARG A 97 22.66 -3.70 0.59
N ASP A 98 21.82 -4.04 -0.37
CA ASP A 98 21.83 -3.48 -1.71
C ASP A 98 20.84 -2.33 -1.89
N MET A 99 20.46 -1.68 -0.79
CA MET A 99 19.51 -0.57 -0.82
C MET A 99 20.13 0.61 -1.59
N PRO A 100 19.42 1.15 -2.61
CA PRO A 100 19.86 2.33 -3.33
C PRO A 100 20.01 3.56 -2.44
N ALA A 101 20.82 4.50 -2.87
CA ALA A 101 20.89 5.82 -2.25
C ALA A 101 19.70 6.67 -2.70
N TRP A 102 18.71 6.83 -1.83
CA TRP A 102 17.49 7.55 -2.15
C TRP A 102 17.69 9.07 -2.11
N ASN A 103 17.07 9.76 -3.10
CA ASN A 103 16.94 11.21 -3.07
C ASN A 103 15.80 11.60 -2.13
N ALA A 104 16.04 12.53 -1.20
CA ALA A 104 15.03 12.99 -0.24
C ALA A 104 13.96 13.90 -0.88
N GLU A 105 14.22 14.48 -2.05
CA GLU A 105 13.36 15.45 -2.70
C GLU A 105 12.59 14.87 -3.89
N GLN A 106 13.01 13.70 -4.39
CA GLN A 106 12.42 13.09 -5.59
C GLN A 106 12.39 11.57 -5.50
N ILE A 107 11.22 10.99 -5.77
CA ILE A 107 11.05 9.54 -5.84
C ILE A 107 11.48 9.02 -7.21
N ASN A 108 12.42 8.08 -7.23
CA ASN A 108 12.75 7.31 -8.42
C ASN A 108 11.88 6.03 -8.44
N TYR A 109 10.71 6.11 -9.05
CA TYR A 109 9.75 5.00 -9.05
C TYR A 109 10.30 3.74 -9.72
N GLY A 110 11.09 3.84 -10.78
CA GLY A 110 11.64 2.66 -11.46
C GLY A 110 12.48 1.78 -10.52
N GLU A 111 13.49 2.38 -9.90
CA GLU A 111 14.39 1.71 -8.96
C GLU A 111 13.67 1.31 -7.66
N LEU A 112 12.73 2.17 -7.19
CA LEU A 112 11.93 1.91 -6.00
C LEU A 112 11.01 0.70 -6.16
N ILE A 113 10.31 0.57 -7.28
CA ILE A 113 9.40 -0.54 -7.56
C ILE A 113 10.17 -1.85 -7.55
N GLU A 114 11.32 -1.91 -8.24
CA GLU A 114 12.16 -3.11 -8.27
C GLU A 114 12.62 -3.50 -6.86
N PHE A 115 13.19 -2.56 -6.12
CA PHE A 115 13.69 -2.78 -4.77
C PHE A 115 12.57 -3.22 -3.79
N LYS A 116 11.48 -2.44 -3.68
CA LYS A 116 10.40 -2.76 -2.72
C LYS A 116 9.66 -4.03 -3.09
N THR A 117 9.39 -4.26 -4.37
CA THR A 117 8.71 -5.49 -4.81
C THR A 117 9.56 -6.72 -4.50
N GLY A 118 10.87 -6.63 -4.65
CA GLY A 118 11.80 -7.69 -4.23
C GLY A 118 11.68 -8.03 -2.76
N LEU A 119 11.73 -7.00 -1.89
CA LEU A 119 11.58 -7.17 -0.44
C LEU A 119 10.19 -7.70 -0.04
N LEU A 120 9.11 -7.21 -0.66
CA LEU A 120 7.76 -7.69 -0.38
C LEU A 120 7.58 -9.14 -0.80
N LYS A 121 8.14 -9.57 -1.94
CA LYS A 121 8.14 -10.98 -2.36
C LYS A 121 8.94 -11.86 -1.39
N LEU A 122 10.06 -11.37 -0.89
CA LEU A 122 10.87 -12.07 0.12
C LEU A 122 10.10 -12.20 1.45
N ALA A 123 9.49 -11.13 1.92
CA ALA A 123 8.66 -11.15 3.14
C ALA A 123 7.48 -12.14 3.00
N TYR A 124 6.82 -12.15 1.83
CA TYR A 124 5.75 -13.09 1.53
C TYR A 124 6.25 -14.56 1.53
N SER A 125 7.41 -14.84 0.92
CA SER A 125 7.98 -16.20 0.92
C SER A 125 8.29 -16.69 2.34
N ARG A 126 8.82 -15.81 3.18
CA ARG A 126 9.08 -16.12 4.60
C ARG A 126 7.78 -16.32 5.40
N PHE A 127 6.75 -15.54 5.12
CA PHE A 127 5.43 -15.70 5.75
C PHE A 127 4.82 -17.09 5.50
N HIS A 128 5.13 -17.72 4.39
CA HIS A 128 4.65 -19.07 4.02
C HIS A 128 5.69 -20.17 4.26
N ASP A 129 6.84 -19.88 4.83
CA ASP A 129 7.89 -20.86 5.08
C ASP A 129 7.70 -21.49 6.47
N GLU A 130 7.05 -22.64 6.51
CA GLU A 130 6.79 -23.41 7.73
C GLU A 130 8.08 -23.94 8.44
N SER A 131 9.25 -23.81 7.79
CA SER A 131 10.53 -24.22 8.40
C SER A 131 11.13 -23.15 9.32
N LEU A 132 10.63 -21.91 9.25
CA LEU A 132 11.05 -20.81 10.10
C LEU A 132 10.31 -20.90 11.44
N SER A 133 11.04 -20.91 12.54
CA SER A 133 10.51 -21.15 13.90
C SER A 133 10.34 -19.87 14.73
N ASP A 134 10.63 -18.70 14.18
CA ASP A 134 10.51 -17.42 14.89
C ASP A 134 9.70 -16.40 14.09
N GLY A 135 8.93 -15.60 14.81
CA GLY A 135 8.12 -14.53 14.28
C GLY A 135 6.66 -14.92 14.02
N ILE A 136 6.09 -14.34 12.97
CA ILE A 136 4.66 -14.38 12.65
C ILE A 136 4.14 -15.77 12.28
N HIS A 137 5.05 -16.71 11.94
CA HIS A 137 4.69 -18.11 11.57
C HIS A 137 4.03 -18.85 12.71
N ASP A 138 4.42 -18.55 13.95
CA ASP A 138 3.90 -19.17 15.15
C ASP A 138 2.74 -18.37 15.76
N ASP A 139 2.31 -17.29 15.12
CA ASP A 139 1.16 -16.51 15.56
C ASP A 139 -0.13 -17.00 14.87
N PRO A 140 -0.94 -17.82 15.58
CA PRO A 140 -2.17 -18.35 15.02
C PRO A 140 -3.23 -17.27 14.73
N GLU A 141 -3.19 -16.13 15.44
CA GLU A 141 -4.14 -15.03 15.23
C GLU A 141 -3.84 -14.34 13.89
N MET A 142 -2.57 -14.14 13.56
CA MET A 142 -2.15 -13.54 12.30
C MET A 142 -2.46 -14.47 11.12
N LYS A 143 -2.19 -15.76 11.25
CA LYS A 143 -2.53 -16.75 10.24
C LYS A 143 -4.03 -16.79 9.98
N GLN A 144 -4.82 -16.81 11.04
CA GLN A 144 -6.28 -16.78 10.92
C GLN A 144 -6.78 -15.47 10.29
N ALA A 145 -6.18 -14.32 10.62
CA ALA A 145 -6.51 -13.05 10.03
C ALA A 145 -6.22 -13.03 8.52
N TYR A 146 -5.09 -13.60 8.10
CA TYR A 146 -4.72 -13.76 6.69
C TYR A 146 -5.72 -14.66 5.95
N ASP A 147 -6.03 -15.84 6.49
CA ASP A 147 -6.96 -16.78 5.88
C ASP A 147 -8.36 -16.15 5.74
N ASN A 148 -8.84 -15.49 6.79
CA ASN A 148 -10.11 -14.78 6.78
C ASN A 148 -10.12 -13.63 5.75
N PHE A 149 -9.01 -12.89 5.62
CA PHE A 149 -8.87 -11.87 4.58
C PHE A 149 -8.98 -12.47 3.18
N CYS A 150 -8.30 -13.60 2.91
CA CYS A 150 -8.36 -14.29 1.64
C CYS A 150 -9.77 -14.79 1.32
N GLU A 151 -10.47 -15.38 2.30
CA GLU A 151 -11.82 -15.92 2.12
C GLU A 151 -12.88 -14.82 1.91
N THR A 152 -12.76 -13.70 2.62
CA THR A 152 -13.77 -12.64 2.58
C THR A 152 -13.56 -11.61 1.47
N SER A 153 -12.35 -11.51 0.92
CA SER A 153 -11.99 -10.54 -0.12
C SER A 153 -12.32 -11.05 -1.51
N VAL A 154 -13.59 -10.98 -1.90
CA VAL A 154 -14.12 -11.50 -3.18
C VAL A 154 -13.42 -10.94 -4.44
N TRP A 155 -12.72 -9.84 -4.33
CA TRP A 155 -11.97 -9.19 -5.42
C TRP A 155 -10.53 -9.70 -5.56
N LEU A 156 -10.02 -10.40 -4.53
CA LEU A 156 -8.58 -10.69 -4.39
C LEU A 156 -8.07 -11.66 -5.46
N GLU A 157 -8.83 -12.73 -5.74
CA GLU A 157 -8.43 -13.75 -6.71
C GLU A 157 -8.32 -13.18 -8.12
N ASP A 158 -9.35 -12.44 -8.56
CA ASP A 158 -9.35 -11.77 -9.88
C ASP A 158 -8.22 -10.76 -10.00
N TYR A 159 -7.98 -9.98 -8.95
CA TYR A 159 -6.89 -9.01 -8.92
C TYR A 159 -5.51 -9.68 -8.95
N ALA A 160 -5.32 -10.74 -8.17
CA ALA A 160 -4.07 -11.50 -8.15
C ALA A 160 -3.77 -12.13 -9.51
N LEU A 161 -4.79 -12.73 -10.15
CA LEU A 161 -4.68 -13.29 -11.50
C LEU A 161 -4.33 -12.22 -12.54
N PHE A 162 -4.99 -11.07 -12.48
CA PHE A 162 -4.69 -9.92 -13.34
C PHE A 162 -3.24 -9.45 -13.18
N MET A 163 -2.78 -9.30 -11.94
CA MET A 163 -1.40 -8.85 -11.66
C MET A 163 -0.36 -9.89 -12.06
N ALA A 164 -0.63 -11.18 -11.82
CA ALA A 164 0.24 -12.27 -12.30
C ALA A 164 0.36 -12.30 -13.83
N GLY A 165 -0.76 -12.08 -14.53
CA GLY A 165 -0.78 -11.95 -15.99
C GLY A 165 0.03 -10.75 -16.48
N LYS A 166 -0.07 -9.61 -15.79
CA LYS A 166 0.75 -8.42 -16.10
C LYS A 166 2.24 -8.68 -15.89
N ASP A 167 2.61 -9.31 -14.79
CA ASP A 167 4.02 -9.65 -14.50
C ASP A 167 4.57 -10.59 -15.56
N TYR A 168 3.82 -11.65 -15.92
CA TYR A 168 4.21 -12.60 -16.95
C TYR A 168 4.43 -11.94 -18.32
N HIS A 169 3.61 -10.97 -18.67
CA HIS A 169 3.70 -10.22 -19.93
C HIS A 169 4.49 -8.91 -19.80
N GLN A 170 5.36 -8.78 -18.81
CA GLN A 170 6.26 -7.63 -18.62
C GLN A 170 5.53 -6.27 -18.59
N GLY A 171 4.36 -6.23 -17.95
CA GLY A 171 3.57 -5.02 -17.78
C GLY A 171 2.72 -4.60 -18.98
N LEU A 172 2.60 -5.43 -20.02
CA LEU A 172 1.76 -5.13 -21.17
C LEU A 172 0.30 -4.92 -20.79
N SER A 173 -0.40 -4.07 -21.54
CA SER A 173 -1.83 -3.85 -21.37
C SER A 173 -2.62 -5.10 -21.77
N LEU A 174 -3.77 -5.34 -21.14
CA LEU A 174 -4.68 -6.44 -21.49
C LEU A 174 -5.09 -6.45 -22.96
N ILE A 175 -5.19 -5.29 -23.60
CA ILE A 175 -5.45 -5.18 -25.05
C ILE A 175 -4.37 -5.90 -25.87
N HIS A 176 -3.11 -5.85 -25.44
CA HIS A 176 -2.02 -6.53 -26.12
C HIS A 176 -1.95 -8.04 -25.79
N ILE A 177 -2.57 -8.45 -24.68
CA ILE A 177 -2.58 -9.85 -24.22
C ILE A 177 -3.77 -10.60 -24.80
N SER A 178 -4.97 -9.99 -24.80
CA SER A 178 -6.23 -10.65 -25.13
C SER A 178 -6.63 -10.58 -26.61
N GLU A 179 -6.06 -9.68 -27.40
CA GLU A 179 -6.40 -9.52 -28.82
C GLU A 179 -5.16 -9.51 -29.76
N PRO A 180 -4.33 -10.57 -29.76
CA PRO A 180 -3.17 -10.64 -30.67
C PRO A 180 -3.57 -10.70 -32.16
N THR A 181 -4.84 -10.95 -32.47
CA THR A 181 -5.33 -11.16 -33.83
C THR A 181 -5.91 -9.94 -34.53
N ARG A 182 -6.10 -8.80 -33.82
CA ARG A 182 -6.72 -7.60 -34.40
C ARG A 182 -5.80 -6.77 -35.30
N HIS A 183 -4.51 -7.14 -35.40
CA HIS A 183 -3.53 -6.46 -36.25
C HIS A 183 -3.22 -7.20 -37.56
N SER A 184 -4.01 -8.20 -37.93
CA SER A 184 -3.82 -8.99 -39.16
C SER A 184 -4.98 -8.86 -40.16
N LEU A 185 -5.54 -7.66 -40.30
CA LEU A 185 -6.42 -7.31 -41.42
C LEU A 185 -5.96 -6.01 -42.06
#